data_c965a6baa12019270eadb904985d1acd
#
_entry.id   c965a6baa12019270eadb904985d1acd
#
_cell.length_a   1.000
_cell.length_b   1.000
_cell.length_c   1.000
_cell.angle_alpha   90.00
_cell.angle_beta   90.00
_cell.angle_gamma   90.00
#
_symmetry.space_group_name_H-M   'P 1'
#
loop_
_entity.id
_entity.type
_entity.pdbx_description
1 polymer ?
#
loop_
_entity_poly.entity_id
_entity_poly.type
_entity_poly.pdbx_seq_one_letter_code
_entity_poly.pdbx_strand_id
1 'polypeptide(L)'
;MAKLYFKYGAMGSSKTAQALITKYNYEENDLNVWLIKPSADTRDGAQILRSRIGLEAQVEVIPPETDIYARFLGGKARRCDVIIVDECQFLTEKQIDQLRSIVNDYNIPVMCFGLRTDFQTRLFPGSRRLMEVADTIQEIKTICDCGAKATVNARINDGYIVTEGAQVVLGGNDSYIAMCHKCYIKGIREHKKIRLHGQN
;
A
#
# COMPACT_ATOMS: atom_id res chain seq x y z
N MET A 1 -12.39 21.32 -4.98
CA MET A 1 -10.92 21.26 -4.82
C MET A 1 -10.51 19.81 -4.66
N ALA A 2 -9.57 19.35 -5.48
CA ALA A 2 -9.02 17.99 -5.39
C ALA A 2 -8.37 17.74 -4.03
N LYS A 3 -8.22 16.47 -3.66
CA LYS A 3 -7.69 16.05 -2.36
C LYS A 3 -6.62 14.97 -2.53
N LEU A 4 -5.70 14.93 -1.58
CA LEU A 4 -4.82 13.80 -1.35
C LEU A 4 -5.48 12.83 -0.36
N TYR A 5 -5.73 11.60 -0.81
CA TYR A 5 -6.35 10.55 0.01
C TYR A 5 -5.30 9.52 0.43
N PHE A 6 -5.30 9.14 1.69
CA PHE A 6 -4.57 7.99 2.18
C PHE A 6 -5.53 6.90 2.64
N LYS A 7 -5.62 5.81 1.88
CA LYS A 7 -6.43 4.64 2.16
C LYS A 7 -5.52 3.50 2.60
N TYR A 8 -5.44 3.26 3.90
CA TYR A 8 -4.55 2.26 4.45
C TYR A 8 -5.31 1.08 5.05
N GLY A 9 -4.63 -0.06 5.17
CA GLY A 9 -5.16 -1.24 5.86
C GLY A 9 -4.09 -2.30 6.02
N ALA A 10 -4.31 -3.26 6.92
CA ALA A 10 -3.42 -4.39 7.08
C ALA A 10 -3.37 -5.26 5.80
N MET A 11 -2.45 -6.18 5.71
CA MET A 11 -2.38 -7.11 4.58
C MET A 11 -3.69 -7.90 4.47
N GLY A 12 -4.10 -8.24 3.24
CA GLY A 12 -5.39 -8.89 3.01
C GLY A 12 -6.63 -8.01 3.15
N SER A 13 -6.50 -6.68 3.28
CA SER A 13 -7.64 -5.73 3.35
C SER A 13 -8.17 -5.28 1.98
N SER A 14 -7.80 -5.96 0.90
CA SER A 14 -8.27 -5.68 -0.48
C SER A 14 -7.90 -4.30 -1.03
N LYS A 15 -6.81 -3.69 -0.57
CA LYS A 15 -6.33 -2.36 -1.03
C LYS A 15 -6.14 -2.29 -2.55
N THR A 16 -5.35 -3.21 -3.11
CA THR A 16 -5.09 -3.30 -4.55
C THR A 16 -6.38 -3.51 -5.35
N ALA A 17 -7.30 -4.35 -4.85
CA ALA A 17 -8.59 -4.53 -5.50
C ALA A 17 -9.41 -3.23 -5.53
N GLN A 18 -9.44 -2.48 -4.43
CA GLN A 18 -10.11 -1.18 -4.37
C GLN A 18 -9.45 -0.13 -5.27
N ALA A 19 -8.11 -0.13 -5.37
CA ALA A 19 -7.37 0.73 -6.30
C ALA A 19 -7.78 0.42 -7.76
N LEU A 20 -7.84 -0.86 -8.14
CA LEU A 20 -8.21 -1.30 -9.49
C LEU A 20 -9.69 -1.06 -9.79
N ILE A 21 -10.60 -1.27 -8.85
CA ILE A 21 -12.02 -0.91 -8.98
C ILE A 21 -12.18 0.61 -9.15
N THR A 22 -11.43 1.40 -8.38
CA THR A 22 -11.46 2.86 -8.52
C THR A 22 -10.97 3.28 -9.91
N LYS A 23 -9.86 2.68 -10.39
CA LYS A 23 -9.36 2.91 -11.74
C LYS A 23 -10.43 2.60 -12.80
N TYR A 24 -11.04 1.43 -12.72
CA TYR A 24 -12.10 1.00 -13.63
C TYR A 24 -13.28 2.01 -13.66
N ASN A 25 -13.76 2.47 -12.49
CA ASN A 25 -14.84 3.43 -12.41
C ASN A 25 -14.54 4.79 -13.06
N TYR A 26 -13.27 5.24 -13.01
CA TYR A 26 -12.86 6.45 -13.73
C TYR A 26 -12.86 6.22 -15.24
N GLU A 27 -12.27 5.11 -15.70
CA GLU A 27 -12.13 4.77 -17.11
C GLU A 27 -13.49 4.51 -17.78
N GLU A 28 -14.48 3.93 -17.09
CA GLU A 28 -15.86 3.79 -17.59
C GLU A 28 -16.55 5.13 -17.87
N ASN A 29 -16.05 6.22 -17.28
CA ASN A 29 -16.53 7.58 -17.51
C ASN A 29 -15.60 8.40 -18.42
N ASP A 30 -14.80 7.73 -19.24
CA ASP A 30 -13.83 8.34 -20.17
C ASP A 30 -12.78 9.24 -19.49
N LEU A 31 -12.50 9.01 -18.20
CA LEU A 31 -11.49 9.71 -17.42
C LEU A 31 -10.16 8.96 -17.41
N ASN A 32 -9.07 9.69 -17.58
CA ASN A 32 -7.73 9.14 -17.67
C ASN A 32 -7.14 8.91 -16.28
N VAL A 33 -6.64 7.71 -16.03
CA VAL A 33 -6.01 7.33 -14.78
C VAL A 33 -4.50 7.18 -14.96
N TRP A 34 -3.71 7.84 -14.10
CA TRP A 34 -2.31 7.52 -13.96
C TRP A 34 -2.14 6.56 -12.78
N LEU A 35 -2.00 5.27 -13.09
CA LEU A 35 -1.76 4.22 -12.09
C LEU A 35 -0.27 4.01 -11.93
N ILE A 36 0.22 4.14 -10.69
CA ILE A 36 1.64 4.00 -10.35
C ILE A 36 1.84 3.10 -9.13
N LYS A 37 3.02 2.46 -9.06
CA LYS A 37 3.50 1.75 -7.87
C LYS A 37 5.01 1.95 -7.68
N PRO A 38 5.54 1.92 -6.43
CA PRO A 38 6.97 1.93 -6.18
C PRO A 38 7.67 0.70 -6.74
N SER A 39 8.93 0.84 -7.18
CA SER A 39 9.73 -0.27 -7.71
C SER A 39 10.09 -1.34 -6.66
N ALA A 40 9.96 -1.03 -5.38
CA ALA A 40 10.14 -1.99 -4.29
C ALA A 40 9.10 -3.13 -4.32
N ASP A 41 7.96 -2.95 -5.01
CA ASP A 41 6.97 -4.01 -5.21
C ASP A 41 7.20 -4.76 -6.52
N THR A 42 7.82 -5.94 -6.43
CA THR A 42 8.16 -6.80 -7.58
C THR A 42 7.30 -8.07 -7.69
N ARG A 43 6.28 -8.24 -6.82
CA ARG A 43 5.53 -9.50 -6.65
C ARG A 43 4.85 -10.02 -7.90
N ASP A 44 4.30 -9.12 -8.73
CA ASP A 44 3.51 -9.49 -9.91
C ASP A 44 4.21 -9.16 -11.24
N GLY A 45 5.54 -8.94 -11.20
CA GLY A 45 6.30 -8.39 -12.32
C GLY A 45 6.31 -6.86 -12.34
N ALA A 46 7.23 -6.28 -13.14
CA ALA A 46 7.52 -4.85 -13.03
C ALA A 46 6.32 -3.96 -13.43
N GLN A 47 5.55 -4.34 -14.45
CA GLN A 47 4.55 -3.46 -15.06
C GLN A 47 3.09 -3.92 -14.89
N ILE A 48 2.85 -4.88 -14.01
CA ILE A 48 1.50 -5.40 -13.73
C ILE A 48 1.19 -5.18 -12.25
N LEU A 49 0.00 -4.70 -11.99
CA LEU A 49 -0.61 -4.65 -10.68
C LEU A 49 -1.73 -5.68 -10.64
N ARG A 50 -1.63 -6.67 -9.73
CA ARG A 50 -2.61 -7.74 -9.60
C ARG A 50 -3.17 -7.82 -8.18
N SER A 51 -4.49 -7.89 -8.08
CA SER A 51 -5.17 -8.15 -6.81
C SER A 51 -5.31 -9.66 -6.56
N ARG A 52 -5.46 -10.05 -5.29
CA ARG A 52 -5.70 -11.45 -4.92
C ARG A 52 -7.02 -12.02 -5.45
N ILE A 53 -7.95 -11.17 -5.84
CA ILE A 53 -9.24 -11.58 -6.44
C ILE A 53 -9.21 -11.62 -7.98
N GLY A 54 -8.02 -11.53 -8.59
CA GLY A 54 -7.82 -11.70 -10.02
C GLY A 54 -7.97 -10.43 -10.87
N LEU A 55 -8.26 -9.26 -10.27
CA LEU A 55 -8.21 -7.99 -11.03
C LEU A 55 -6.76 -7.64 -11.34
N GLU A 56 -6.50 -7.16 -12.56
CA GLU A 56 -5.17 -6.73 -12.97
C GLU A 56 -5.22 -5.53 -13.91
N ALA A 57 -4.15 -4.74 -13.91
CA ALA A 57 -3.94 -3.63 -14.84
C ALA A 57 -2.45 -3.37 -15.06
N GLN A 58 -2.14 -2.74 -16.19
CA GLN A 58 -0.81 -2.16 -16.39
C GLN A 58 -0.58 -1.00 -15.43
N VAL A 59 0.63 -0.90 -14.90
CA VAL A 59 1.04 0.09 -13.91
C VAL A 59 2.40 0.66 -14.26
N GLU A 60 2.58 1.95 -14.07
CA GLU A 60 3.90 2.57 -14.17
C GLU A 60 4.66 2.38 -12.85
N VAL A 61 5.90 1.92 -12.97
CA VAL A 61 6.78 1.66 -11.82
C VAL A 61 7.62 2.90 -11.54
N ILE A 62 7.65 3.31 -10.28
CA ILE A 62 8.34 4.51 -9.81
C ILE A 62 9.53 4.11 -8.92
N PRO A 63 10.77 4.23 -9.41
CA PRO A 63 11.98 4.10 -8.62
C PRO A 63 12.10 5.21 -7.55
N PRO A 64 12.85 4.97 -6.44
CA PRO A 64 13.01 5.95 -5.36
C PRO A 64 13.64 7.27 -5.80
N GLU A 65 14.49 7.23 -6.81
CA GLU A 65 15.16 8.41 -7.39
C GLU A 65 14.30 9.22 -8.36
N THR A 66 13.14 8.68 -8.77
CA THR A 66 12.25 9.36 -9.73
C THR A 66 11.63 10.60 -9.10
N ASP A 67 11.76 11.72 -9.79
CA ASP A 67 10.99 12.92 -9.53
C ASP A 67 9.58 12.77 -10.15
N ILE A 68 8.58 12.48 -9.29
CA ILE A 68 7.19 12.24 -9.71
C ILE A 68 6.58 13.51 -10.32
N TYR A 69 6.91 14.68 -9.78
CA TYR A 69 6.37 15.95 -10.29
C TYR A 69 6.89 16.25 -11.69
N ALA A 70 8.20 16.10 -11.92
CA ALA A 70 8.78 16.25 -13.26
C ALA A 70 8.25 15.18 -14.23
N ARG A 71 8.08 13.94 -13.77
CA ARG A 71 7.50 12.85 -14.57
C ARG A 71 6.07 13.15 -15.00
N PHE A 72 5.25 13.67 -14.08
CA PHE A 72 3.90 14.15 -14.37
C PHE A 72 3.90 15.23 -15.46
N LEU A 73 4.77 16.24 -15.37
CA LEU A 73 4.83 17.34 -16.32
C LEU A 73 5.28 16.92 -17.73
N GLY A 74 6.25 16.00 -17.79
CA GLY A 74 6.92 15.61 -19.05
C GLY A 74 6.22 14.49 -19.84
N GLY A 75 5.12 13.89 -19.33
CA GLY A 75 4.57 12.68 -19.91
C GLY A 75 3.06 12.72 -20.22
N LYS A 76 2.54 11.54 -20.62
CA LYS A 76 1.10 11.31 -20.80
C LYS A 76 0.32 11.55 -19.50
N ALA A 77 0.97 11.40 -18.35
CA ALA A 77 0.41 11.64 -17.03
C ALA A 77 -0.15 13.06 -16.85
N ARG A 78 0.37 14.05 -17.57
CA ARG A 78 -0.13 15.44 -17.54
C ARG A 78 -1.62 15.56 -17.92
N ARG A 79 -2.17 14.57 -18.61
CA ARG A 79 -3.57 14.54 -19.07
C ARG A 79 -4.44 13.63 -18.19
N CYS A 80 -3.94 13.15 -17.04
CA CYS A 80 -4.77 12.32 -16.17
C CYS A 80 -5.77 13.17 -15.38
N ASP A 81 -6.90 12.56 -15.09
CA ASP A 81 -7.97 13.12 -14.26
C ASP A 81 -7.85 12.66 -12.80
N VAL A 82 -7.09 11.60 -12.56
CA VAL A 82 -6.78 11.06 -11.23
C VAL A 82 -5.45 10.35 -11.24
N ILE A 83 -4.73 10.40 -10.11
CA ILE A 83 -3.55 9.59 -9.83
C ILE A 83 -3.91 8.54 -8.79
N ILE A 84 -3.64 7.27 -9.09
CA ILE A 84 -3.82 6.15 -8.16
C ILE A 84 -2.45 5.53 -7.88
N VAL A 85 -2.10 5.44 -6.60
CA VAL A 85 -0.83 4.88 -6.12
C VAL A 85 -1.13 3.64 -5.30
N ASP A 86 -0.66 2.47 -5.72
CA ASP A 86 -0.67 1.28 -4.86
C ASP A 86 0.68 1.08 -4.18
N GLU A 87 0.68 0.38 -3.04
CA GLU A 87 1.86 0.13 -2.18
C GLU A 87 2.62 1.43 -1.82
N CYS A 88 1.87 2.53 -1.61
CA CYS A 88 2.39 3.88 -1.40
C CYS A 88 3.32 4.01 -0.18
N GLN A 89 3.33 3.05 0.76
CA GLN A 89 4.24 3.03 1.91
C GLN A 89 5.71 2.97 1.50
N PHE A 90 6.00 2.47 0.30
CA PHE A 90 7.37 2.37 -0.22
C PHE A 90 7.83 3.61 -0.99
N LEU A 91 6.97 4.61 -1.19
CA LEU A 91 7.40 5.91 -1.70
C LEU A 91 8.25 6.65 -0.66
N THR A 92 9.18 7.47 -1.14
CA THR A 92 9.94 8.38 -0.30
C THR A 92 9.06 9.54 0.18
N GLU A 93 9.44 10.19 1.28
CA GLU A 93 8.76 11.39 1.78
C GLU A 93 8.71 12.49 0.70
N LYS A 94 9.82 12.68 -0.03
CA LYS A 94 9.90 13.63 -1.15
C LYS A 94 8.89 13.32 -2.25
N GLN A 95 8.70 12.05 -2.59
CA GLN A 95 7.72 11.64 -3.61
C GLN A 95 6.28 11.89 -3.14
N ILE A 96 5.99 11.72 -1.84
CA ILE A 96 4.68 12.09 -1.28
C ILE A 96 4.46 13.61 -1.35
N ASP A 97 5.47 14.42 -1.04
CA ASP A 97 5.38 15.88 -1.17
C ASP A 97 5.15 16.32 -2.63
N GLN A 98 5.77 15.64 -3.58
CA GLN A 98 5.54 15.86 -5.00
C GLN A 98 4.10 15.53 -5.43
N LEU A 99 3.53 14.43 -4.95
CA LEU A 99 2.12 14.10 -5.16
C LEU A 99 1.19 15.17 -4.54
N ARG A 100 1.52 15.66 -3.35
CA ARG A 100 0.79 16.76 -2.69
C ARG A 100 0.84 18.04 -3.53
N SER A 101 2.00 18.36 -4.10
CA SER A 101 2.16 19.52 -4.99
C SER A 101 1.29 19.39 -6.25
N ILE A 102 1.21 18.21 -6.86
CA ILE A 102 0.33 17.98 -8.02
C ILE A 102 -1.14 18.26 -7.66
N VAL A 103 -1.60 17.79 -6.49
CA VAL A 103 -2.97 18.09 -6.02
C VAL A 103 -3.22 19.60 -5.92
N ASN A 104 -2.26 20.33 -5.35
CA ASN A 104 -2.39 21.77 -5.14
C ASN A 104 -2.33 22.57 -6.45
N ASP A 105 -1.37 22.25 -7.31
CA ASP A 105 -1.04 23.06 -8.49
C ASP A 105 -1.96 22.77 -9.69
N TYR A 106 -2.45 21.52 -9.78
CA TYR A 106 -3.22 21.06 -10.94
C TYR A 106 -4.65 20.64 -10.62
N ASN A 107 -5.05 20.68 -9.34
CA ASN A 107 -6.38 20.27 -8.88
C ASN A 107 -6.75 18.83 -9.33
N ILE A 108 -5.77 17.93 -9.36
CA ILE A 108 -5.93 16.51 -9.68
C ILE A 108 -5.97 15.69 -8.39
N PRO A 109 -7.01 14.88 -8.14
CA PRO A 109 -7.07 14.04 -6.96
C PRO A 109 -6.01 12.93 -7.01
N VAL A 110 -5.38 12.66 -5.85
CA VAL A 110 -4.41 11.58 -5.69
C VAL A 110 -4.91 10.61 -4.63
N MET A 111 -5.03 9.33 -4.97
CA MET A 111 -5.49 8.26 -4.08
C MET A 111 -4.36 7.28 -3.80
N CYS A 112 -3.82 7.32 -2.59
CA CYS A 112 -2.73 6.46 -2.14
C CYS A 112 -3.27 5.28 -1.34
N PHE A 113 -2.99 4.06 -1.81
CA PHE A 113 -3.33 2.81 -1.14
C PHE A 113 -2.06 2.16 -0.59
N GLY A 114 -2.08 1.71 0.67
CA GLY A 114 -0.89 1.10 1.23
C GLY A 114 -1.03 0.57 2.65
N LEU A 115 0.08 0.07 3.19
CA LEU A 115 0.19 -0.33 4.58
C LEU A 115 0.46 0.91 5.44
N ARG A 116 -0.06 0.91 6.68
CA ARG A 116 0.29 1.93 7.66
C ARG A 116 1.65 1.66 8.29
N THR A 117 1.82 0.45 8.82
CA THR A 117 2.98 0.05 9.60
C THR A 117 3.59 -1.25 9.08
N ASP A 118 4.87 -1.45 9.37
CA ASP A 118 5.58 -2.69 9.18
C ASP A 118 5.23 -3.76 10.23
N PHE A 119 5.95 -4.87 10.23
CA PHE A 119 5.76 -5.99 11.15
C PHE A 119 6.14 -5.66 12.61
N GLN A 120 6.96 -4.62 12.82
CA GLN A 120 7.34 -4.11 14.15
C GLN A 120 6.35 -3.04 14.64
N THR A 121 5.25 -2.81 13.93
CA THR A 121 4.26 -1.75 14.20
C THR A 121 4.79 -0.32 14.05
N ARG A 122 5.90 -0.13 13.32
CA ARG A 122 6.48 1.18 13.01
C ARG A 122 5.96 1.69 11.67
N LEU A 123 5.70 2.98 11.56
CA LEU A 123 5.28 3.59 10.30
C LEU A 123 6.35 3.44 9.22
N PHE A 124 5.93 3.13 8.00
CA PHE A 124 6.79 3.30 6.83
C PHE A 124 7.01 4.79 6.54
N PRO A 125 8.14 5.18 5.92
CA PRO A 125 8.41 6.59 5.60
C PRO A 125 7.29 7.26 4.78
N GLY A 126 6.86 6.63 3.68
CA GLY A 126 5.78 7.14 2.84
C GLY A 126 4.44 7.24 3.58
N SER A 127 4.12 6.25 4.41
CA SER A 127 2.90 6.25 5.21
C SER A 127 2.91 7.31 6.30
N ARG A 128 4.06 7.55 6.94
CA ARG A 128 4.24 8.63 7.90
C ARG A 128 3.95 9.97 7.25
N ARG A 129 4.58 10.23 6.09
CA ARG A 129 4.38 11.48 5.38
C ARG A 129 2.93 11.66 4.91
N LEU A 130 2.27 10.60 4.45
CA LEU A 130 0.85 10.62 4.10
C LEU A 130 -0.06 10.92 5.29
N MET A 131 0.23 10.39 6.49
CA MET A 131 -0.50 10.73 7.71
C MET A 131 -0.40 12.22 8.07
N GLU A 132 0.72 12.88 7.71
CA GLU A 132 0.95 14.30 7.99
C GLU A 132 0.26 15.23 6.98
N VAL A 133 0.19 14.85 5.69
CA VAL A 133 -0.20 15.78 4.60
C VAL A 133 -1.47 15.42 3.85
N ALA A 134 -2.08 14.25 4.09
CA ALA A 134 -3.31 13.85 3.40
C ALA A 134 -4.53 14.64 3.90
N ASP A 135 -5.39 15.07 2.97
CA ASP A 135 -6.67 15.72 3.31
C ASP A 135 -7.71 14.75 3.87
N THR A 136 -7.60 13.47 3.48
CA THR A 136 -8.53 12.41 3.91
C THR A 136 -7.77 11.13 4.20
N ILE A 137 -7.95 10.60 5.39
CA ILE A 137 -7.33 9.37 5.85
C ILE A 137 -8.44 8.35 6.15
N GLN A 138 -8.38 7.19 5.50
CA GLN A 138 -9.39 6.14 5.60
C GLN A 138 -8.76 4.78 5.88
N GLU A 139 -9.26 4.07 6.88
CA GLU A 139 -8.87 2.68 7.14
C GLU A 139 -9.73 1.70 6.35
N ILE A 140 -9.08 0.84 5.55
CA ILE A 140 -9.70 -0.32 4.93
C ILE A 140 -9.55 -1.49 5.90
N LYS A 141 -10.65 -1.89 6.51
CA LYS A 141 -10.67 -2.87 7.59
C LYS A 141 -10.50 -4.30 7.06
N THR A 142 -9.81 -5.12 7.84
CA THR A 142 -9.78 -6.58 7.69
C THR A 142 -9.83 -7.24 9.07
N ILE A 143 -9.99 -8.55 9.11
CA ILE A 143 -10.20 -9.30 10.35
C ILE A 143 -8.99 -10.16 10.72
N CYS A 144 -8.76 -10.31 12.00
CA CYS A 144 -7.85 -11.28 12.60
C CYS A 144 -8.58 -12.64 12.76
N ASP A 145 -7.85 -13.73 12.83
CA ASP A 145 -8.41 -15.08 13.06
C ASP A 145 -9.31 -15.19 14.30
N CYS A 146 -9.10 -14.31 15.28
CA CYS A 146 -9.97 -14.25 16.47
C CYS A 146 -11.27 -13.45 16.25
N GLY A 147 -11.55 -12.98 15.02
CA GLY A 147 -12.73 -12.17 14.68
C GLY A 147 -12.59 -10.68 14.95
N ALA A 148 -11.56 -10.22 15.68
CA ALA A 148 -11.34 -8.80 15.93
C ALA A 148 -10.73 -8.11 14.71
N LYS A 149 -10.83 -6.77 14.64
CA LYS A 149 -10.18 -5.96 13.60
C LYS A 149 -8.67 -6.19 13.61
N ALA A 150 -8.09 -6.56 12.47
CA ALA A 150 -6.65 -6.68 12.29
C ALA A 150 -6.02 -5.30 12.04
N THR A 151 -4.93 -5.01 12.75
CA THR A 151 -4.22 -3.72 12.68
C THR A 151 -2.71 -3.88 12.54
N VAL A 152 -2.20 -5.10 12.66
CA VAL A 152 -0.77 -5.45 12.63
C VAL A 152 -0.52 -6.40 11.47
N ASN A 153 0.61 -6.22 10.78
CA ASN A 153 1.12 -7.13 9.76
C ASN A 153 2.23 -7.99 10.38
N ALA A 154 1.85 -9.07 11.08
CA ALA A 154 2.83 -9.93 11.73
C ALA A 154 3.65 -10.68 10.67
N ARG A 155 4.98 -10.57 10.75
CA ARG A 155 5.90 -11.40 9.97
C ARG A 155 6.08 -12.74 10.68
N ILE A 156 5.93 -13.81 9.93
CA ILE A 156 6.06 -15.17 10.45
C ILE A 156 7.21 -15.87 9.77
N ASN A 157 8.13 -16.43 10.54
CA ASN A 157 9.20 -17.31 10.08
C ASN A 157 9.15 -18.62 10.90
N ASP A 158 9.20 -19.77 10.24
CA ASP A 158 9.08 -21.10 10.84
C ASP A 158 7.86 -21.28 11.78
N GLY A 159 6.82 -20.48 11.53
CA GLY A 159 5.60 -20.47 12.33
C GLY A 159 5.64 -19.56 13.55
N TYR A 160 6.69 -18.77 13.75
CA TYR A 160 6.80 -17.84 14.88
C TYR A 160 6.80 -16.39 14.44
N ILE A 161 6.31 -15.50 15.30
CA ILE A 161 6.30 -14.06 15.04
C ILE A 161 7.72 -13.53 15.13
N VAL A 162 8.17 -12.87 14.06
CA VAL A 162 9.46 -12.18 13.99
C VAL A 162 9.31 -10.77 14.57
N THR A 163 10.18 -10.41 15.50
CA THR A 163 10.17 -9.09 16.17
C THR A 163 11.31 -8.18 15.77
N GLU A 164 12.35 -8.74 15.12
CA GLU A 164 13.57 -8.01 14.73
C GLU A 164 13.91 -8.26 13.25
N GLY A 165 14.74 -7.40 12.67
CA GLY A 165 15.21 -7.52 11.30
C GLY A 165 14.87 -6.34 10.41
N ALA A 166 15.23 -6.44 9.13
CA ALA A 166 14.99 -5.39 8.14
C ALA A 166 13.48 -5.13 7.95
N GLN A 167 13.10 -3.87 7.73
CA GLN A 167 11.70 -3.47 7.55
C GLN A 167 11.03 -4.20 6.37
N VAL A 168 11.77 -4.41 5.29
CA VAL A 168 11.32 -5.13 4.09
C VAL A 168 12.27 -6.28 3.83
N VAL A 169 11.71 -7.49 3.61
CA VAL A 169 12.45 -8.66 3.12
C VAL A 169 11.79 -9.11 1.84
N LEU A 170 12.55 -9.10 0.74
CA LEU A 170 12.12 -9.59 -0.56
C LEU A 170 12.61 -11.03 -0.75
N GLY A 171 11.70 -11.95 -1.09
CA GLY A 171 12.06 -13.29 -1.54
C GLY A 171 12.54 -14.28 -0.47
N GLY A 172 12.12 -14.15 0.79
CA GLY A 172 12.38 -15.12 1.85
C GLY A 172 11.23 -16.09 2.10
N ASN A 173 11.47 -17.10 2.99
CA ASN A 173 10.42 -18.01 3.50
C ASN A 173 9.43 -17.31 4.45
N ASP A 174 9.55 -16.00 4.62
CA ASP A 174 8.72 -15.22 5.52
C ASP A 174 7.32 -15.04 4.95
N SER A 175 6.34 -15.28 5.76
CA SER A 175 4.94 -15.02 5.48
C SER A 175 4.42 -13.88 6.35
N TYR A 176 3.39 -13.18 5.88
CA TYR A 176 2.78 -12.09 6.62
C TYR A 176 1.30 -12.39 6.90
N ILE A 177 0.87 -12.18 8.14
CA ILE A 177 -0.51 -12.37 8.56
C ILE A 177 -1.04 -11.09 9.18
N ALA A 178 -2.28 -10.72 8.80
CA ALA A 178 -3.00 -9.64 9.44
C ALA A 178 -3.54 -10.09 10.81
N MET A 179 -3.12 -9.42 11.87
CA MET A 179 -3.53 -9.78 13.25
C MET A 179 -4.05 -8.55 14.01
N CYS A 180 -4.92 -8.76 14.99
CA CYS A 180 -5.19 -7.74 15.99
C CYS A 180 -4.00 -7.62 16.95
N HIS A 181 -3.81 -6.43 17.54
CA HIS A 181 -2.67 -6.17 18.42
C HIS A 181 -2.62 -7.14 19.63
N LYS A 182 -3.81 -7.52 20.17
CA LYS A 182 -3.89 -8.49 21.28
C LYS A 182 -3.29 -9.85 20.90
N CYS A 183 -3.69 -10.41 19.74
CA CYS A 183 -3.17 -11.71 19.27
C CYS A 183 -1.69 -11.63 18.94
N TYR A 184 -1.22 -10.50 18.35
CA TYR A 184 0.19 -10.25 18.06
C TYR A 184 1.04 -10.30 19.34
N ILE A 185 0.69 -9.52 20.36
CA ILE A 185 1.43 -9.50 21.64
C ILE A 185 1.35 -10.86 22.35
N LYS A 186 0.20 -11.51 22.32
CA LYS A 186 0.05 -12.85 22.90
C LYS A 186 0.95 -13.87 22.21
N GLY A 187 1.00 -13.85 20.86
CA GLY A 187 1.86 -14.75 20.09
C GLY A 187 3.35 -14.58 20.41
N ILE A 188 3.80 -13.34 20.60
CA ILE A 188 5.20 -13.04 21.01
C ILE A 188 5.47 -13.56 22.42
N ARG A 189 4.62 -13.20 23.40
CA ARG A 189 4.86 -13.54 24.83
C ARG A 189 4.83 -15.03 25.10
N GLU A 190 3.91 -15.75 24.47
CA GLU A 190 3.74 -17.19 24.65
C GLU A 190 4.64 -18.01 23.73
N HIS A 191 5.45 -17.36 22.86
CA HIS A 191 6.23 -18.01 21.80
C HIS A 191 5.42 -19.08 21.06
N LYS A 192 4.18 -18.69 20.68
CA LYS A 192 3.19 -19.60 20.13
C LYS A 192 3.38 -19.78 18.63
N LYS A 193 3.36 -21.04 18.19
CA LYS A 193 3.37 -21.36 16.76
C LYS A 193 2.06 -20.90 16.09
N ILE A 194 2.17 -20.09 15.07
CA ILE A 194 1.07 -19.52 14.29
C ILE A 194 0.80 -20.45 13.09
N ARG A 195 -0.44 -20.81 12.87
CA ARG A 195 -0.84 -21.54 11.67
C ARG A 195 -1.02 -20.59 10.51
N LEU A 196 -0.37 -20.89 9.38
CA LEU A 196 -0.56 -20.17 8.13
C LEU A 196 -1.79 -20.78 7.41
N HIS A 197 -2.75 -19.95 7.03
CA HIS A 197 -3.86 -20.40 6.19
C HIS A 197 -3.33 -20.79 4.80
N GLY A 198 -3.69 -21.99 4.30
CA GLY A 198 -3.33 -22.46 2.96
C GLY A 198 -2.08 -23.33 2.86
N GLN A 199 -1.49 -23.76 3.97
CA GLN A 199 -0.51 -24.86 4.01
C GLN A 199 -1.22 -26.13 4.55
N ASN A 200 -1.89 -26.83 3.66
CA ASN A 200 -2.26 -28.25 3.80
C ASN A 200 -1.40 -29.06 2.86
#